data_52363f0304990da14565b8b9db25fffa
#
_entry.id   52363f0304990da14565b8b9db25fffa
#
_cell.length_a   1.000
_cell.length_b   1.000
_cell.length_c   1.000
_cell.angle_alpha   90.00
_cell.angle_beta   90.00
_cell.angle_gamma   90.00
#
_symmetry.space_group_name_H-M   'P 1'
#
loop_
_entity.id
_entity.type
_entity.pdbx_description
1 polymer ?
#
loop_
_entity_poly.entity_id
_entity_poly.type
_entity_poly.pdbx_seq_one_letter_code
_entity_poly.pdbx_strand_id
1 'polypeptide(L)'
;MRAVVTVVGADKIGIVAGVTATLAELEANIIEISQTLMSGAFTMMMVVETQNSDFSAFQAELSRKGEALGVNVHVQNEAIFNARHKL
;
A
#
# COMPACT_ATOMS: atom_id res chain seq x y z
N MET A 1 5.57 8.52 -10.54
CA MET A 1 5.28 7.08 -10.52
C MET A 1 3.99 6.80 -9.78
N ARG A 2 3.16 5.95 -10.32
CA ARG A 2 1.96 5.45 -9.63
C ARG A 2 2.15 4.00 -9.23
N ALA A 3 1.66 3.67 -8.04
CA ALA A 3 1.75 2.30 -7.52
C ALA A 3 0.43 1.92 -6.85
N VAL A 4 0.16 0.62 -6.82
CA VAL A 4 -0.97 0.05 -6.09
C VAL A 4 -0.41 -0.59 -4.83
N VAL A 5 -0.89 -0.14 -3.68
CA VAL A 5 -0.45 -0.65 -2.38
C VAL A 5 -1.61 -1.43 -1.76
N THR A 6 -1.40 -2.71 -1.51
CA THR A 6 -2.39 -3.57 -0.90
C THR A 6 -1.90 -4.00 0.47
N VAL A 7 -2.73 -3.80 1.49
CA VAL A 7 -2.42 -4.14 2.88
C VAL A 7 -3.44 -5.15 3.37
N VAL A 8 -2.96 -6.25 3.92
CA VAL A 8 -3.82 -7.30 4.50
C VAL A 8 -3.36 -7.59 5.91
N GLY A 9 -4.29 -7.56 6.85
CA GLY A 9 -3.99 -7.84 8.24
C GLY A 9 -5.20 -8.34 9.01
N ALA A 10 -4.96 -8.81 10.23
CA ALA A 10 -6.02 -9.35 11.07
C ALA A 10 -6.82 -8.25 11.78
N ASP A 11 -6.23 -7.07 11.92
CA ASP A 11 -6.83 -5.94 12.63
C ASP A 11 -6.41 -4.66 11.94
N LYS A 12 -7.23 -3.63 12.04
CA LYS A 12 -6.94 -2.35 11.42
C LYS A 12 -6.41 -1.29 12.38
N ILE A 13 -6.38 -1.59 13.67
CA ILE A 13 -5.93 -0.63 14.68
C ILE A 13 -4.47 -0.25 14.43
N GLY A 14 -4.23 1.03 14.21
CA GLY A 14 -2.89 1.55 13.95
C GLY A 14 -2.34 1.27 12.56
N ILE A 15 -2.95 0.34 11.80
CA ILE A 15 -2.43 -0.03 10.48
C ILE A 15 -2.61 1.12 9.50
N VAL A 16 -3.80 1.69 9.42
CA VAL A 16 -4.08 2.80 8.51
C VAL A 16 -3.16 3.97 8.84
N ALA A 17 -3.06 4.33 10.11
CA ALA A 17 -2.21 5.43 10.55
C ALA A 17 -0.74 5.16 10.21
N GLY A 18 -0.25 3.95 10.48
CA GLY A 18 1.14 3.60 10.23
C GLY A 18 1.49 3.60 8.75
N VAL A 19 0.64 3.02 7.92
CA VAL A 19 0.88 2.96 6.47
C VAL A 19 0.79 4.35 5.85
N THR A 20 -0.22 5.14 6.21
CA THR A 20 -0.37 6.48 5.66
C THR A 20 0.73 7.42 6.11
N ALA A 21 1.22 7.28 7.34
CA ALA A 21 2.37 8.05 7.81
C ALA A 21 3.62 7.72 6.99
N THR A 22 3.82 6.45 6.69
CA THR A 22 4.96 6.04 5.86
C THR A 22 4.84 6.61 4.44
N LEU A 23 3.64 6.59 3.86
CA LEU A 23 3.41 7.20 2.56
C LEU A 23 3.71 8.69 2.57
N ALA A 24 3.33 9.38 3.64
CA ALA A 24 3.63 10.80 3.78
C ALA A 24 5.14 11.05 3.85
N GLU A 25 5.88 10.21 4.58
CA GLU A 25 7.33 10.31 4.65
C GLU A 25 7.98 10.08 3.28
N LEU A 26 7.38 9.23 2.47
CA LEU A 26 7.86 8.94 1.11
C LEU A 26 7.34 9.95 0.08
N GLU A 27 6.64 10.97 0.55
CA GLU A 27 6.07 12.03 -0.29
C GLU A 27 5.14 11.47 -1.36
N ALA A 28 4.34 10.48 -0.97
CA ALA A 28 3.37 9.86 -1.85
C ALA A 28 1.97 10.35 -1.52
N ASN A 29 1.21 10.70 -2.54
CA ASN A 29 -0.19 11.10 -2.42
C ASN A 29 -1.09 9.91 -2.67
N ILE A 30 -2.12 9.77 -1.86
CA ILE A 30 -3.15 8.76 -2.07
C ILE A 30 -4.17 9.32 -3.06
N ILE A 31 -4.31 8.64 -4.20
CA ILE A 31 -5.25 9.03 -5.25
C ILE A 31 -6.61 8.36 -5.01
N GLU A 32 -6.59 7.08 -4.66
CA GLU A 32 -7.77 6.30 -4.37
C GLU A 32 -7.49 5.39 -3.21
N ILE A 33 -8.51 5.09 -2.41
CA ILE A 33 -8.40 4.17 -1.30
C ILE A 33 -9.70 3.38 -1.16
N SER A 34 -9.57 2.08 -0.91
CA SER A 34 -10.68 1.20 -0.65
C SER A 34 -10.33 0.30 0.52
N GLN A 35 -11.27 0.07 1.41
CA GLN A 35 -11.06 -0.75 2.59
C GLN A 35 -12.19 -1.75 2.70
N THR A 36 -11.87 -2.96 3.12
CA THR A 36 -12.85 -4.02 3.34
C THR A 36 -12.49 -4.76 4.61
N LEU A 37 -13.49 -5.01 5.46
CA LEU A 37 -13.34 -5.84 6.63
C LEU A 37 -14.27 -7.03 6.46
N MET A 38 -13.70 -8.22 6.39
CA MET A 38 -14.47 -9.43 6.14
C MET A 38 -13.92 -10.59 6.97
N SER A 39 -14.79 -11.21 7.75
CA SER A 39 -14.42 -12.36 8.59
C SER A 39 -13.21 -12.08 9.49
N GLY A 40 -13.11 -10.85 9.98
CA GLY A 40 -12.00 -10.45 10.85
C GLY A 40 -10.72 -10.10 10.11
N ALA A 41 -10.69 -10.22 8.79
CA ALA A 41 -9.54 -9.83 7.99
C ALA A 41 -9.76 -8.43 7.42
N PHE A 42 -8.77 -7.57 7.57
CA PHE A 42 -8.80 -6.21 7.05
C PHE A 42 -7.97 -6.16 5.77
N THR A 43 -8.56 -5.63 4.71
CA THR A 43 -7.86 -5.41 3.45
C THR A 43 -8.00 -3.95 3.05
N MET A 44 -6.89 -3.33 2.69
CA MET A 44 -6.87 -1.95 2.22
C MET A 44 -6.10 -1.91 0.91
N MET A 45 -6.68 -1.28 -0.10
CA MET A 45 -6.03 -1.12 -1.39
C MET A 45 -5.99 0.37 -1.73
N MET A 46 -4.83 0.85 -2.11
CA MET A 46 -4.63 2.26 -2.42
C MET A 46 -3.92 2.41 -3.75
N VAL A 47 -4.31 3.43 -4.50
CA VAL A 47 -3.50 3.90 -5.63
C VAL A 47 -2.79 5.15 -5.13
N VAL A 48 -1.47 5.15 -5.23
CA VAL A 48 -0.65 6.26 -4.75
C VAL A 48 0.20 6.82 -5.89
N GLU A 49 0.55 8.08 -5.76
CA GLU A 49 1.41 8.76 -6.73
C GLU A 49 2.55 9.44 -6.00
N THR A 50 3.77 9.24 -6.47
CA THR A 50 4.95 9.84 -5.89
C THR A 50 5.87 10.36 -6.99
N GLN A 51 6.64 11.41 -6.68
CA GLN A 51 7.67 11.92 -7.56
C GLN A 51 8.91 11.02 -7.57
N ASN A 52 9.04 10.17 -6.57
CA ASN A 52 10.15 9.23 -6.47
C ASN A 52 10.04 8.20 -7.59
N SER A 53 11.14 7.99 -8.34
CA SER A 53 11.18 7.00 -9.42
C SER A 53 11.82 5.68 -9.01
N ASP A 54 12.34 5.59 -7.78
CA ASP A 54 12.96 4.37 -7.27
C ASP A 54 11.89 3.47 -6.66
N PHE A 55 11.29 2.64 -7.50
CA PHE A 55 10.24 1.71 -7.07
C PHE A 55 10.75 0.71 -6.02
N SER A 56 11.97 0.23 -6.18
CA SER A 56 12.53 -0.76 -5.25
C SER A 56 12.66 -0.21 -3.84
N ALA A 57 13.14 1.02 -3.71
CA ALA A 57 13.26 1.67 -2.41
C ALA A 57 11.89 1.95 -1.80
N PHE A 58 10.94 2.39 -2.62
CA PHE A 58 9.57 2.65 -2.20
C PHE A 58 8.91 1.38 -1.66
N GLN A 59 9.02 0.29 -2.42
CA GLN A 59 8.49 -1.00 -2.03
C GLN A 59 9.12 -1.52 -0.75
N ALA A 60 10.45 -1.40 -0.64
CA ALA A 60 11.18 -1.89 0.53
C ALA A 60 10.76 -1.18 1.82
N GLU A 61 10.57 0.14 1.76
CA GLU A 61 10.15 0.90 2.93
C GLU A 61 8.75 0.51 3.39
N LEU A 62 7.81 0.36 2.46
CA LEU A 62 6.45 -0.04 2.80
C LEU A 62 6.40 -1.47 3.33
N SER A 63 7.18 -2.37 2.75
CA SER A 63 7.26 -3.76 3.23
C SER A 63 7.84 -3.82 4.64
N ARG A 64 8.89 -3.06 4.91
CA ARG A 64 9.49 -2.98 6.23
C ARG A 64 8.50 -2.47 7.26
N LYS A 65 7.76 -1.43 6.91
CA LYS A 65 6.73 -0.89 7.82
C LYS A 65 5.63 -1.90 8.05
N GLY A 66 5.24 -2.63 7.02
CA GLY A 66 4.25 -3.69 7.15
C GLY A 66 4.68 -4.75 8.15
N GLU A 67 5.93 -5.19 8.09
CA GLU A 67 6.46 -6.14 9.04
C GLU A 67 6.40 -5.59 10.47
N ALA A 68 6.76 -4.32 10.65
CA ALA A 68 6.71 -3.68 11.96
C ALA A 68 5.29 -3.60 12.50
N LEU A 69 4.30 -3.47 11.63
CA LEU A 69 2.89 -3.41 12.00
C LEU A 69 2.23 -4.78 12.07
N GLY A 70 2.93 -5.85 11.69
CA GLY A 70 2.39 -7.20 11.69
C GLY A 70 1.39 -7.46 10.58
N VAL A 71 1.52 -6.79 9.45
CA VAL A 71 0.63 -6.96 8.30
C VAL A 71 1.42 -7.25 7.04
N ASN A 72 0.74 -7.76 6.03
CA ASN A 72 1.33 -7.96 4.71
C ASN A 72 1.06 -6.71 3.86
N VAL A 73 2.12 -6.14 3.33
CA VAL A 73 2.03 -5.01 2.42
C VAL A 73 2.58 -5.44 1.07
N HIS A 74 1.78 -5.30 0.04
CA HIS A 74 2.16 -5.65 -1.32
C HIS A 74 2.10 -4.40 -2.18
N VAL A 75 3.20 -4.10 -2.86
CA VAL A 75 3.31 -2.89 -3.69
C VAL A 75 3.58 -3.31 -5.12
N GLN A 76 2.76 -2.82 -6.04
CA GLN A 76 2.92 -3.09 -7.46
C GLN A 76 2.93 -1.80 -8.25
N ASN A 77 3.73 -1.76 -9.30
CA ASN A 77 3.66 -0.66 -10.26
C ASN A 77 2.29 -0.70 -10.92
N GLU A 78 1.65 0.47 -11.08
CA GLU A 78 0.31 0.55 -11.64
C GLU A 78 0.22 -0.07 -13.04
N ALA A 79 1.25 0.14 -13.87
CA ALA A 79 1.24 -0.41 -15.22
C ALA A 79 1.20 -1.94 -15.21
N ILE A 80 1.95 -2.57 -14.29
CA ILE A 80 1.94 -4.03 -14.16
C ILE A 80 0.60 -4.50 -13.62
N PHE A 81 0.07 -3.80 -12.61
CA PHE A 81 -1.22 -4.14 -12.03
C PHE A 81 -2.33 -4.08 -13.09
N ASN A 82 -2.38 -3.01 -13.87
CA ASN A 82 -3.39 -2.85 -14.91
C ASN A 82 -3.27 -3.92 -16.00
N ALA A 83 -2.04 -4.29 -16.37
CA ALA A 83 -1.82 -5.33 -17.36
C ALA A 83 -2.37 -6.68 -16.89
N ARG A 84 -2.25 -6.98 -15.60
CA ARG A 84 -2.76 -8.24 -15.03
C ARG A 84 -4.27 -8.27 -14.87
N HIS A 85 -4.90 -7.12 -14.70
CA HIS A 85 -6.34 -7.02 -14.42
C HIS A 85 -7.13 -6.50 -15.61
N LYS A 86 -6.49 -6.32 -16.74
CA LYS A 86 -7.16 -5.88 -17.96
C LYS A 86 -7.91 -7.05 -18.59
N LEU A 87 -9.16 -6.84 -18.87
CA LEU A 87 -10.02 -7.83 -19.50
C LEU A 87 -9.96 -7.71 -21.01
#